data_2a1223ab28d865fd4085147d1ff6911f
#
_entry.id   2a1223ab28d865fd4085147d1ff6911f
#
_cell.length_a   1.000
_cell.length_b   1.000
_cell.length_c   1.000
_cell.angle_alpha   90.00
_cell.angle_beta   90.00
_cell.angle_gamma   90.00
#
_symmetry.space_group_name_H-M   'P 1'
#
loop_
_entity.id
_entity.type
_entity.pdbx_description
1 polymer ?
#
loop_
_entity_poly.entity_id
_entity_poly.type
_entity_poly.pdbx_seq_one_letter_code
_entity_poly.pdbx_strand_id
1 'polypeptide(L)'
;MSYTVKSSEKTRKSGAETETKALLYLMNLRKDSDEINYFIVDFFNDLTGMDTYADKLWDVQSKGAKGNSPKALGKELVTLFKNFVCDFEFADYILFVGGVSNTVRINNNLNSFGIENITPSAIQKIKDGLIEEAKNKSYIEDTDITDTNINQFLDKVRVVIDDKKPSDYVRTIIKGHPNLVTEEKVLDAIFNEIRDKQASKKNIKVIEGVVIETKDEALKYFRHLTASDVRLLTLQRIINRNPIAQGVPISFMPILNNCPPEQFNDFIQECQTSLSRALFNKNSSESFWALLENVYNLSLIHISEPTRHSL
;
A
#
# COMPACT_ATOMS: atom_id res chain seq x y z
N MET A 1 5.56 -0.58 28.20
CA MET A 1 6.03 -0.90 26.84
C MET A 1 6.14 0.41 26.11
N SER A 2 7.25 0.67 25.45
CA SER A 2 7.43 1.90 24.66
C SER A 2 8.21 1.61 23.39
N TYR A 3 7.99 2.40 22.36
CA TYR A 3 8.71 2.32 21.10
C TYR A 3 9.40 3.66 20.82
N THR A 4 10.73 3.62 20.60
CA THR A 4 11.50 4.79 20.21
C THR A 4 11.76 4.76 18.71
N VAL A 5 11.35 5.81 18.01
CA VAL A 5 11.61 5.95 16.57
C VAL A 5 13.09 6.23 16.37
N LYS A 6 13.77 5.32 15.71
CA LYS A 6 15.18 5.48 15.34
C LYS A 6 15.28 6.16 13.97
N SER A 7 16.45 6.73 13.66
CA SER A 7 16.69 7.42 12.40
C SER A 7 16.30 6.58 11.18
N SER A 8 15.49 7.14 10.29
CA SER A 8 15.18 6.53 9.02
C SER A 8 16.24 6.86 7.97
N GLU A 9 16.52 5.94 7.06
CA GLU A 9 17.39 6.19 5.92
C GLU A 9 16.77 7.27 5.00
N LYS A 10 17.59 8.17 4.45
CA LYS A 10 17.13 9.17 3.49
C LYS A 10 16.63 8.48 2.21
N THR A 11 15.38 8.69 1.88
CA THR A 11 14.70 8.06 0.73
C THR A 11 15.37 8.46 -0.59
N ARG A 12 15.70 7.49 -1.43
CA ARG A 12 16.07 7.68 -2.84
C ARG A 12 14.83 7.57 -3.72
N LYS A 13 14.79 8.33 -4.83
CA LYS A 13 13.66 8.25 -5.79
C LYS A 13 13.34 6.83 -6.28
N SER A 14 14.34 5.97 -6.44
CA SER A 14 14.17 4.56 -6.83
C SER A 14 13.52 3.69 -5.75
N GLY A 15 13.60 4.09 -4.48
CA GLY A 15 12.94 3.40 -3.37
C GLY A 15 11.43 3.64 -3.36
N ALA A 16 11.00 4.85 -3.73
CA ALA A 16 9.60 5.24 -3.65
C ALA A 16 8.65 4.38 -4.51
N GLU A 17 9.09 3.89 -5.68
CA GLU A 17 8.28 2.99 -6.50
C GLU A 17 8.04 1.64 -5.78
N THR A 18 9.11 1.03 -5.27
CA THR A 18 9.03 -0.26 -4.57
C THR A 18 8.18 -0.14 -3.30
N GLU A 19 8.31 0.94 -2.55
CA GLU A 19 7.49 1.21 -1.36
C GLU A 19 6.01 1.36 -1.72
N THR A 20 5.67 2.04 -2.83
CA THR A 20 4.28 2.17 -3.28
C THR A 20 3.70 0.83 -3.73
N LYS A 21 4.49 0.00 -4.41
CA LYS A 21 4.10 -1.37 -4.73
C LYS A 21 3.87 -2.21 -3.47
N ALA A 22 4.73 -2.05 -2.45
CA ALA A 22 4.55 -2.71 -1.16
C ALA A 22 3.26 -2.25 -0.45
N LEU A 23 2.90 -0.96 -0.52
CA LEU A 23 1.64 -0.44 0.00
C LEU A 23 0.45 -1.13 -0.69
N LEU A 24 0.45 -1.17 -2.02
CA LEU A 24 -0.63 -1.79 -2.80
C LEU A 24 -0.68 -3.31 -2.61
N TYR A 25 0.48 -3.95 -2.37
CA TYR A 25 0.54 -5.36 -1.97
C TYR A 25 -0.16 -5.59 -0.62
N LEU A 26 0.15 -4.81 0.40
CA LEU A 26 -0.53 -4.88 1.69
C LEU A 26 -2.03 -4.65 1.55
N MET A 27 -2.42 -3.66 0.75
CA MET A 27 -3.80 -3.25 0.59
C MET A 27 -4.69 -4.29 -0.08
N ASN A 28 -4.17 -5.08 -1.05
CA ASN A 28 -5.03 -5.85 -1.96
C ASN A 28 -4.57 -7.29 -2.26
N LEU A 29 -3.33 -7.66 -1.99
CA LEU A 29 -2.76 -8.93 -2.47
C LEU A 29 -2.51 -9.97 -1.36
N ARG A 30 -2.79 -9.62 -0.13
CA ARG A 30 -2.71 -10.53 1.01
C ARG A 30 -4.10 -11.07 1.34
N LYS A 31 -4.13 -12.20 2.06
CA LYS A 31 -5.40 -12.78 2.56
C LYS A 31 -6.04 -11.92 3.65
N ASP A 32 -5.21 -11.22 4.42
CA ASP A 32 -5.59 -10.34 5.53
C ASP A 32 -5.59 -8.84 5.16
N SER A 33 -5.53 -8.51 3.85
CA SER A 33 -5.53 -7.12 3.37
C SER A 33 -6.75 -6.31 3.87
N ASP A 34 -7.88 -6.96 4.06
CA ASP A 34 -9.11 -6.30 4.51
C ASP A 34 -9.06 -5.86 5.99
N GLU A 35 -8.11 -6.38 6.76
CA GLU A 35 -7.89 -5.96 8.13
C GLU A 35 -7.06 -4.66 8.19
N ILE A 36 -6.29 -4.34 7.13
CA ILE A 36 -5.35 -3.21 7.11
C ILE A 36 -6.06 -1.94 6.65
N ASN A 37 -6.16 -0.96 7.56
CA ASN A 37 -6.83 0.31 7.29
C ASN A 37 -5.88 1.49 7.13
N TYR A 38 -4.74 1.48 7.82
CA TYR A 38 -3.74 2.53 7.78
C TYR A 38 -2.43 2.00 7.21
N PHE A 39 -1.77 2.82 6.42
CA PHE A 39 -0.44 2.58 5.86
C PHE A 39 0.48 3.68 6.35
N ILE A 40 1.26 3.38 7.39
CA ILE A 40 2.16 4.32 8.07
C ILE A 40 3.49 4.29 7.33
N VAL A 41 4.01 5.47 6.98
CA VAL A 41 5.19 5.65 6.13
C VAL A 41 6.35 6.19 6.96
N ASP A 42 7.51 5.53 6.88
CA ASP A 42 8.76 5.95 7.54
C ASP A 42 8.60 6.27 9.05
N PHE A 43 7.85 5.45 9.77
CA PHE A 43 7.70 5.61 11.22
C PHE A 43 8.32 4.42 11.98
N PHE A 44 7.77 3.22 11.79
CA PHE A 44 8.36 2.00 12.35
C PHE A 44 9.43 1.43 11.42
N ASN A 45 9.16 1.46 10.12
CA ASN A 45 10.01 1.03 9.01
C ASN A 45 9.60 1.78 7.73
N ASP A 46 10.06 1.35 6.54
CA ASP A 46 9.69 1.97 5.25
C ASP A 46 8.17 2.11 5.11
N LEU A 47 7.45 1.05 5.49
CA LEU A 47 5.99 1.00 5.49
C LEU A 47 5.49 0.08 6.60
N THR A 48 4.42 0.46 7.28
CA THR A 48 3.75 -0.40 8.25
C THR A 48 2.24 -0.35 8.02
N GLY A 49 1.63 -1.52 7.81
CA GLY A 49 0.19 -1.68 7.87
C GLY A 49 -0.29 -1.65 9.31
N MET A 50 -1.48 -1.08 9.55
CA MET A 50 -2.13 -1.07 10.86
C MET A 50 -3.63 -1.30 10.68
N ASP A 51 -4.24 -2.08 11.56
CA ASP A 51 -5.69 -2.26 11.59
C ASP A 51 -6.41 -1.03 12.18
N THR A 52 -7.74 -1.05 12.17
CA THR A 52 -8.56 0.08 12.63
C THR A 52 -8.36 0.40 14.11
N TYR A 53 -8.08 -0.61 14.92
CA TYR A 53 -7.99 -0.49 16.39
C TYR A 53 -6.54 -0.37 16.88
N ALA A 54 -5.58 -0.39 15.96
CA ALA A 54 -4.15 -0.40 16.25
C ALA A 54 -3.68 -1.62 17.08
N ASP A 55 -4.41 -2.73 17.00
CA ASP A 55 -4.05 -3.96 17.67
C ASP A 55 -2.96 -4.72 16.91
N LYS A 56 -3.05 -4.70 15.56
CA LYS A 56 -2.15 -5.42 14.65
C LYS A 56 -1.29 -4.47 13.82
N LEU A 57 0.00 -4.79 13.72
CA LEU A 57 0.95 -4.10 12.85
C LEU A 57 1.58 -5.11 11.88
N TRP A 58 1.67 -4.76 10.60
CA TRP A 58 2.40 -5.50 9.55
C TRP A 58 3.61 -4.69 9.14
N ASP A 59 4.79 -5.14 9.52
CA ASP A 59 6.04 -4.41 9.26
C ASP A 59 6.61 -4.76 7.89
N VAL A 60 6.99 -3.75 7.12
CA VAL A 60 7.51 -3.93 5.75
C VAL A 60 8.78 -3.14 5.56
N GLN A 61 9.83 -3.87 5.17
CA GLN A 61 11.04 -3.32 4.58
C GLN A 61 11.01 -3.54 3.08
N SER A 62 11.33 -2.53 2.28
CA SER A 62 11.29 -2.61 0.83
C SER A 62 12.64 -2.34 0.17
N LYS A 63 12.98 -3.12 -0.86
CA LYS A 63 14.22 -2.94 -1.65
C LYS A 63 13.98 -3.25 -3.12
N GLY A 64 14.20 -2.26 -3.98
CA GLY A 64 14.01 -2.39 -5.43
C GLY A 64 15.11 -3.18 -6.16
N ALA A 65 16.19 -3.58 -5.47
CA ALA A 65 17.29 -4.33 -6.09
C ALA A 65 16.82 -5.69 -6.59
N LYS A 66 17.27 -6.06 -7.80
CA LYS A 66 17.02 -7.36 -8.42
C LYS A 66 18.19 -8.31 -8.14
N GLY A 67 17.89 -9.59 -7.88
CA GLY A 67 18.92 -10.61 -7.71
C GLY A 67 19.68 -10.54 -6.38
N ASN A 68 19.03 -10.14 -5.29
CA ASN A 68 19.64 -10.10 -3.97
C ASN A 68 20.22 -11.45 -3.58
N SER A 69 21.49 -11.47 -3.17
CA SER A 69 22.14 -12.66 -2.64
C SER A 69 21.60 -12.99 -1.23
N PRO A 70 21.76 -14.25 -0.74
CA PRO A 70 21.31 -14.59 0.61
C PRO A 70 21.87 -13.68 1.68
N LYS A 71 23.16 -13.35 1.63
CA LYS A 71 23.80 -12.45 2.61
C LYS A 71 23.25 -11.02 2.52
N ALA A 72 22.97 -10.52 1.31
CA ALA A 72 22.35 -9.21 1.11
C ALA A 72 20.92 -9.18 1.70
N LEU A 73 20.12 -10.24 1.50
CA LEU A 73 18.80 -10.35 2.12
C LEU A 73 18.90 -10.26 3.66
N GLY A 74 19.87 -10.96 4.26
CA GLY A 74 20.11 -10.90 5.69
C GLY A 74 20.36 -9.47 6.19
N LYS A 75 21.17 -8.70 5.46
CA LYS A 75 21.44 -7.29 5.81
C LYS A 75 20.19 -6.41 5.73
N GLU A 76 19.31 -6.66 4.75
CA GLU A 76 18.06 -5.90 4.60
C GLU A 76 17.02 -6.23 5.69
N LEU A 77 17.14 -7.37 6.36
CA LEU A 77 16.25 -7.77 7.45
C LEU A 77 16.52 -7.04 8.77
N VAL A 78 17.60 -6.27 8.90
CA VAL A 78 18.02 -5.67 10.15
C VAL A 78 16.97 -4.72 10.76
N THR A 79 16.26 -3.95 9.94
CA THR A 79 15.24 -3.01 10.41
C THR A 79 13.98 -3.73 10.88
N LEU A 80 13.61 -4.85 10.24
CA LEU A 80 12.54 -5.74 10.70
C LEU A 80 12.93 -6.45 11.99
N PHE A 81 14.18 -6.89 12.12
CA PHE A 81 14.70 -7.51 13.34
C PHE A 81 14.70 -6.54 14.52
N LYS A 82 15.05 -5.27 14.31
CA LYS A 82 14.90 -4.21 15.33
C LYS A 82 13.45 -4.17 15.87
N ASN A 83 12.46 -4.26 14.99
CA ASN A 83 11.06 -4.23 15.39
C ASN A 83 10.60 -5.56 16.02
N PHE A 84 11.26 -6.66 15.71
CA PHE A 84 10.99 -7.95 16.35
C PHE A 84 11.45 -7.99 17.83
N VAL A 85 12.58 -7.36 18.14
CA VAL A 85 13.13 -7.34 19.51
C VAL A 85 12.63 -6.16 20.35
N CYS A 86 11.82 -5.25 19.79
CA CYS A 86 11.23 -4.16 20.55
C CYS A 86 10.01 -4.62 21.38
N ASP A 87 9.54 -3.73 22.26
CA ASP A 87 8.39 -4.01 23.14
C ASP A 87 7.04 -4.13 22.40
N PHE A 88 6.94 -3.64 21.16
CA PHE A 88 5.70 -3.72 20.38
C PHE A 88 5.64 -5.03 19.60
N GLU A 89 4.50 -5.70 19.70
CA GLU A 89 4.24 -6.90 18.92
C GLU A 89 3.75 -6.53 17.51
N PHE A 90 4.39 -7.11 16.49
CA PHE A 90 3.99 -7.04 15.09
C PHE A 90 3.39 -8.39 14.66
N ALA A 91 2.33 -8.33 13.88
CA ALA A 91 1.63 -9.52 13.38
C ALA A 91 2.44 -10.25 12.29
N ASP A 92 3.21 -9.52 11.49
CA ASP A 92 4.00 -10.07 10.38
C ASP A 92 5.20 -9.18 10.05
N TYR A 93 6.27 -9.78 9.52
CA TYR A 93 7.49 -9.11 9.09
C TYR A 93 7.73 -9.42 7.61
N ILE A 94 7.68 -8.42 6.76
CA ILE A 94 7.67 -8.58 5.30
C ILE A 94 8.90 -7.89 4.70
N LEU A 95 9.72 -8.66 4.01
CA LEU A 95 10.78 -8.15 3.16
C LEU A 95 10.29 -8.14 1.70
N PHE A 96 9.93 -6.98 1.20
CA PHE A 96 9.45 -6.77 -0.17
C PHE A 96 10.62 -6.39 -1.09
N VAL A 97 10.97 -7.25 -2.05
CA VAL A 97 12.19 -7.09 -2.87
C VAL A 97 11.92 -7.19 -4.36
N GLY A 98 12.71 -6.48 -5.16
CA GLY A 98 12.66 -6.55 -6.63
C GLY A 98 13.09 -7.90 -7.22
N GLY A 99 13.73 -8.75 -6.42
CA GLY A 99 14.13 -10.11 -6.83
C GLY A 99 15.19 -10.71 -5.92
N VAL A 100 15.35 -12.02 -5.99
CA VAL A 100 16.35 -12.80 -5.26
C VAL A 100 17.12 -13.70 -6.20
N SER A 101 18.36 -14.06 -5.84
CA SER A 101 19.14 -15.01 -6.62
C SER A 101 18.49 -16.40 -6.60
N ASN A 102 18.69 -17.18 -7.67
CA ASN A 102 18.13 -18.53 -7.80
C ASN A 102 18.61 -19.49 -6.69
N THR A 103 19.72 -19.18 -6.03
CA THR A 103 20.28 -19.99 -4.94
C THR A 103 19.55 -19.81 -3.61
N VAL A 104 18.67 -18.82 -3.49
CA VAL A 104 17.91 -18.53 -2.26
C VAL A 104 16.78 -19.54 -2.06
N ARG A 105 16.01 -19.81 -3.11
CA ARG A 105 14.73 -20.53 -3.02
C ARG A 105 14.89 -22.01 -3.38
N ILE A 106 14.12 -22.86 -2.70
CA ILE A 106 13.92 -24.26 -3.06
C ILE A 106 12.99 -24.32 -4.29
N ASN A 107 11.83 -23.67 -4.21
CA ASN A 107 10.89 -23.53 -5.32
C ASN A 107 10.90 -22.10 -5.86
N ASN A 108 11.45 -21.92 -7.06
CA ASN A 108 11.59 -20.60 -7.69
C ASN A 108 10.28 -20.02 -8.24
N ASN A 109 9.18 -20.78 -8.25
CA ASN A 109 7.88 -20.30 -8.73
C ASN A 109 7.08 -19.56 -7.64
N LEU A 110 7.50 -19.61 -6.39
CA LEU A 110 6.82 -18.91 -5.30
C LEU A 110 7.36 -17.49 -5.17
N ASN A 111 6.49 -16.50 -5.34
CA ASN A 111 6.83 -15.08 -5.20
C ASN A 111 6.55 -14.53 -3.78
N SER A 112 5.91 -15.31 -2.93
CA SER A 112 5.75 -15.01 -1.49
C SER A 112 6.06 -16.28 -0.70
N PHE A 113 7.07 -16.24 0.17
CA PHE A 113 7.55 -17.41 0.88
C PHE A 113 8.19 -17.04 2.22
N GLY A 114 8.19 -17.95 3.16
CA GLY A 114 8.93 -17.91 4.41
C GLY A 114 10.18 -18.78 4.36
N ILE A 115 10.72 -19.07 5.55
CA ILE A 115 11.96 -19.86 5.72
C ILE A 115 11.84 -21.26 5.12
N GLU A 116 10.63 -21.82 5.06
CA GLU A 116 10.33 -23.14 4.53
C GLU A 116 10.69 -23.32 3.04
N ASN A 117 10.76 -22.22 2.30
CA ASN A 117 11.16 -22.23 0.87
C ASN A 117 12.58 -21.69 0.65
N ILE A 118 13.36 -21.50 1.70
CA ILE A 118 14.75 -21.04 1.61
C ILE A 118 15.69 -22.26 1.70
N THR A 119 16.70 -22.31 0.84
CA THR A 119 17.68 -23.42 0.87
C THR A 119 18.50 -23.38 2.18
N PRO A 120 18.88 -24.53 2.76
CA PRO A 120 19.66 -24.56 4.01
C PRO A 120 20.94 -23.73 3.96
N SER A 121 21.64 -23.76 2.84
CA SER A 121 22.85 -22.95 2.64
C SER A 121 22.57 -21.45 2.56
N ALA A 122 21.40 -21.06 2.07
CA ALA A 122 20.99 -19.67 2.04
C ALA A 122 20.55 -19.16 3.42
N ILE A 123 19.88 -20.01 4.22
CA ILE A 123 19.49 -19.66 5.61
C ILE A 123 20.72 -19.23 6.41
N GLN A 124 21.80 -20.01 6.35
CA GLN A 124 23.02 -19.66 7.10
C GLN A 124 23.59 -18.32 6.66
N LYS A 125 23.67 -18.06 5.34
CA LYS A 125 24.18 -16.79 4.79
C LYS A 125 23.27 -15.61 5.13
N ILE A 126 21.95 -15.83 5.21
CA ILE A 126 20.99 -14.80 5.66
C ILE A 126 21.25 -14.45 7.12
N LYS A 127 21.43 -15.46 8.00
CA LYS A 127 21.79 -15.25 9.40
C LYS A 127 23.10 -14.47 9.53
N ASP A 128 24.14 -14.89 8.80
CA ASP A 128 25.45 -14.23 8.81
C ASP A 128 25.33 -12.74 8.40
N GLY A 129 24.52 -12.47 7.37
CA GLY A 129 24.26 -11.11 6.89
C GLY A 129 23.49 -10.26 7.90
N LEU A 130 22.48 -10.83 8.55
CA LEU A 130 21.69 -10.17 9.59
C LEU A 130 22.55 -9.84 10.81
N ILE A 131 23.33 -10.81 11.31
CA ILE A 131 24.22 -10.63 12.46
C ILE A 131 25.27 -9.55 12.18
N GLU A 132 25.90 -9.63 10.99
CA GLU A 132 26.91 -8.64 10.58
C GLU A 132 26.31 -7.23 10.57
N GLU A 133 25.13 -7.06 9.97
CA GLU A 133 24.50 -5.74 9.87
C GLU A 133 23.97 -5.26 11.23
N ALA A 134 23.35 -6.16 12.03
CA ALA A 134 22.83 -5.83 13.36
C ALA A 134 23.95 -5.29 14.30
N LYS A 135 25.12 -5.91 14.29
CA LYS A 135 26.27 -5.44 15.07
C LYS A 135 26.81 -4.08 14.63
N ASN A 136 26.52 -3.65 13.40
CA ASN A 136 26.90 -2.34 12.88
C ASN A 136 25.90 -1.23 13.23
N LYS A 137 24.73 -1.58 13.80
CA LYS A 137 23.65 -0.63 14.11
C LYS A 137 23.58 -0.35 15.61
N SER A 138 23.69 0.91 15.97
CA SER A 138 23.62 1.38 17.36
C SER A 138 22.24 1.27 18.01
N TYR A 139 21.22 0.88 17.25
CA TYR A 139 19.84 0.78 17.74
C TYR A 139 19.39 -0.66 18.02
N ILE A 140 20.29 -1.64 17.88
CA ILE A 140 20.08 -3.04 18.30
C ILE A 140 21.11 -3.34 19.37
N GLU A 141 20.68 -3.87 20.51
CA GLU A 141 21.57 -4.23 21.60
C GLU A 141 22.24 -5.58 21.31
N ASP A 142 23.51 -5.73 21.68
CA ASP A 142 24.24 -6.99 21.50
C ASP A 142 23.56 -8.17 22.20
N THR A 143 22.87 -7.91 23.30
CA THR A 143 22.07 -8.88 24.07
C THR A 143 20.87 -9.43 23.30
N ASP A 144 20.37 -8.71 22.31
CA ASP A 144 19.24 -9.13 21.46
C ASP A 144 19.71 -10.01 20.29
N ILE A 145 21.01 -9.92 19.92
CA ILE A 145 21.59 -10.66 18.79
C ILE A 145 21.93 -12.10 19.24
N THR A 146 20.91 -12.88 19.55
CA THR A 146 21.05 -14.29 19.94
C THR A 146 20.54 -15.21 18.85
N ASP A 147 21.10 -16.44 18.77
CA ASP A 147 20.61 -17.47 17.82
C ASP A 147 19.12 -17.77 18.02
N THR A 148 18.66 -17.71 19.26
CA THR A 148 17.23 -17.91 19.61
C THR A 148 16.36 -16.83 18.98
N ASN A 149 16.67 -15.56 19.22
CA ASN A 149 15.90 -14.43 18.65
C ASN A 149 15.94 -14.43 17.13
N ILE A 150 17.12 -14.69 16.54
CA ILE A 150 17.30 -14.73 15.09
C ILE A 150 16.45 -15.86 14.48
N ASN A 151 16.45 -17.06 15.06
CA ASN A 151 15.66 -18.16 14.55
C ASN A 151 14.15 -17.87 14.66
N GLN A 152 13.69 -17.42 15.83
CA GLN A 152 12.28 -17.05 16.04
C GLN A 152 11.83 -15.92 15.11
N PHE A 153 12.69 -14.95 14.84
CA PHE A 153 12.43 -13.89 13.88
C PHE A 153 12.30 -14.43 12.46
N LEU A 154 13.26 -15.23 12.00
CA LEU A 154 13.26 -15.78 10.64
C LEU A 154 12.05 -16.69 10.38
N ASP A 155 11.53 -17.38 11.39
CA ASP A 155 10.30 -18.18 11.29
C ASP A 155 9.07 -17.31 11.03
N LYS A 156 9.09 -16.02 11.42
CA LYS A 156 8.00 -15.06 11.21
C LYS A 156 8.19 -14.22 9.93
N VAL A 157 9.39 -14.22 9.33
CA VAL A 157 9.67 -13.41 8.14
C VAL A 157 9.05 -13.99 6.89
N ARG A 158 8.46 -13.11 6.09
CA ARG A 158 8.00 -13.43 4.75
C ARG A 158 8.73 -12.58 3.71
N VAL A 159 9.32 -13.23 2.73
CA VAL A 159 9.93 -12.57 1.57
C VAL A 159 8.90 -12.51 0.45
N VAL A 160 8.72 -11.33 -0.12
CA VAL A 160 7.80 -11.08 -1.24
C VAL A 160 8.60 -10.49 -2.40
N ILE A 161 8.47 -11.11 -3.57
CA ILE A 161 9.15 -10.67 -4.79
C ILE A 161 8.20 -9.78 -5.59
N ASP A 162 8.66 -8.59 -5.94
CA ASP A 162 7.98 -7.68 -6.87
C ASP A 162 8.11 -8.22 -8.31
N ASP A 163 7.08 -8.89 -8.76
CA ASP A 163 7.00 -9.50 -10.09
C ASP A 163 6.04 -8.76 -11.03
N LYS A 164 5.45 -7.64 -10.58
CA LYS A 164 4.37 -6.93 -11.28
C LYS A 164 4.78 -5.54 -11.72
N LYS A 165 4.16 -5.08 -12.80
CA LYS A 165 4.25 -3.68 -13.21
C LYS A 165 3.42 -2.78 -12.28
N PRO A 166 3.73 -1.46 -12.19
CA PRO A 166 2.94 -0.51 -11.43
C PRO A 166 1.44 -0.56 -11.73
N SER A 167 1.07 -0.61 -13.02
CA SER A 167 -0.31 -0.71 -13.49
C SER A 167 -1.04 -1.95 -12.97
N ASP A 168 -0.35 -3.08 -12.83
CA ASP A 168 -0.95 -4.32 -12.31
C ASP A 168 -1.32 -4.21 -10.83
N TYR A 169 -0.52 -3.50 -10.03
CA TYR A 169 -0.86 -3.20 -8.64
C TYR A 169 -2.11 -2.32 -8.54
N VAL A 170 -2.23 -1.30 -9.40
CA VAL A 170 -3.42 -0.44 -9.43
C VAL A 170 -4.67 -1.22 -9.87
N ARG A 171 -4.53 -2.17 -10.81
CA ARG A 171 -5.65 -3.05 -11.21
C ARG A 171 -6.24 -3.83 -10.03
N THR A 172 -5.45 -4.11 -9.00
CA THR A 172 -5.97 -4.79 -7.80
C THR A 172 -6.96 -3.94 -7.01
N ILE A 173 -6.89 -2.60 -7.11
CA ILE A 173 -7.81 -1.69 -6.44
C ILE A 173 -9.21 -1.79 -7.07
N ILE A 174 -9.25 -1.95 -8.40
CA ILE A 174 -10.49 -2.09 -9.20
C ILE A 174 -10.81 -3.55 -9.51
N LYS A 175 -10.39 -4.46 -8.65
CA LYS A 175 -10.61 -5.90 -8.77
C LYS A 175 -12.10 -6.21 -8.93
N GLY A 176 -12.44 -7.00 -9.95
CA GLY A 176 -13.83 -7.32 -10.29
C GLY A 176 -14.45 -6.40 -11.33
N HIS A 177 -13.86 -5.23 -11.62
CA HIS A 177 -14.35 -4.27 -12.63
C HIS A 177 -13.24 -3.88 -13.61
N PRO A 178 -12.63 -4.85 -14.33
CA PRO A 178 -11.47 -4.59 -15.19
C PRO A 178 -11.80 -3.67 -16.37
N ASN A 179 -13.07 -3.53 -16.74
CA ASN A 179 -13.53 -2.71 -17.86
C ASN A 179 -13.56 -1.21 -17.53
N LEU A 180 -13.53 -0.83 -16.24
CA LEU A 180 -13.52 0.57 -15.84
C LEU A 180 -12.28 1.33 -16.34
N VAL A 181 -11.12 0.66 -16.39
CA VAL A 181 -9.87 1.24 -16.90
C VAL A 181 -9.10 0.18 -17.67
N THR A 182 -9.06 0.34 -18.99
CA THR A 182 -8.33 -0.55 -19.90
C THR A 182 -6.96 -0.01 -20.26
N GLU A 183 -6.77 1.32 -20.21
CA GLU A 183 -5.55 1.98 -20.63
C GLU A 183 -4.45 1.93 -19.57
N GLU A 184 -3.33 1.28 -19.87
CA GLU A 184 -2.16 1.18 -19.00
C GLU A 184 -1.63 2.55 -18.55
N LYS A 185 -1.64 3.55 -19.46
CA LYS A 185 -1.21 4.92 -19.15
C LYS A 185 -2.03 5.59 -18.03
N VAL A 186 -3.32 5.28 -17.93
CA VAL A 186 -4.18 5.81 -16.87
C VAL A 186 -3.83 5.15 -15.54
N LEU A 187 -3.61 3.84 -15.54
CA LEU A 187 -3.20 3.10 -14.36
C LEU A 187 -1.83 3.55 -13.84
N ASP A 188 -0.86 3.76 -14.74
CA ASP A 188 0.45 4.29 -14.38
C ASP A 188 0.37 5.71 -13.81
N ALA A 189 -0.54 6.55 -14.33
CA ALA A 189 -0.76 7.87 -13.77
C ALA A 189 -1.38 7.82 -12.37
N ILE A 190 -2.32 6.89 -12.13
CA ILE A 190 -2.89 6.65 -10.79
C ILE A 190 -1.79 6.17 -9.85
N PHE A 191 -0.95 5.21 -10.27
CA PHE A 191 0.17 4.73 -9.47
C PHE A 191 1.13 5.88 -9.07
N ASN A 192 1.50 6.74 -10.02
CA ASN A 192 2.37 7.87 -9.75
C ASN A 192 1.76 8.84 -8.74
N GLU A 193 0.46 9.06 -8.81
CA GLU A 193 -0.23 9.94 -7.85
C GLU A 193 -0.31 9.34 -6.44
N ILE A 194 -0.54 8.02 -6.33
CA ILE A 194 -0.46 7.31 -5.05
C ILE A 194 0.96 7.44 -4.49
N ARG A 195 1.99 7.24 -5.31
CA ARG A 195 3.38 7.41 -4.92
C ARG A 195 3.69 8.81 -4.41
N ASP A 196 3.24 9.84 -5.14
CA ASP A 196 3.47 11.23 -4.75
C ASP A 196 2.73 11.58 -3.45
N LYS A 197 1.52 11.04 -3.26
CA LYS A 197 0.77 11.16 -2.02
C LYS A 197 1.47 10.48 -0.86
N GLN A 198 1.99 9.27 -1.06
CA GLN A 198 2.80 8.54 -0.07
C GLN A 198 4.07 9.33 0.29
N ALA A 199 4.81 9.82 -0.71
CA ALA A 199 6.01 10.62 -0.52
C ALA A 199 5.73 11.90 0.27
N SER A 200 4.58 12.54 0.07
CA SER A 200 4.19 13.75 0.82
C SER A 200 4.03 13.49 2.33
N LYS A 201 3.81 12.24 2.74
CA LYS A 201 3.68 11.87 4.15
C LYS A 201 5.01 11.75 4.90
N LYS A 202 6.11 11.54 4.17
CA LYS A 202 7.44 11.32 4.77
C LYS A 202 8.02 12.53 5.50
N ASN A 203 7.70 13.74 5.07
CA ASN A 203 8.38 14.98 5.50
C ASN A 203 7.51 15.90 6.37
N ILE A 204 6.41 15.39 6.93
CA ILE A 204 5.47 16.25 7.69
C ILE A 204 6.08 16.74 9.00
N LYS A 205 6.83 15.88 9.70
CA LYS A 205 7.50 16.21 10.98
C LYS A 205 8.77 15.38 11.15
N VAL A 206 9.75 15.93 11.84
CA VAL A 206 10.90 15.14 12.34
C VAL A 206 10.40 14.25 13.46
N ILE A 207 10.65 12.94 13.35
CA ILE A 207 10.19 11.92 14.31
C ILE A 207 11.34 11.17 14.98
N GLU A 208 12.57 11.42 14.60
CA GLU A 208 13.73 10.78 15.22
C GLU A 208 13.76 11.06 16.73
N GLY A 209 13.91 10.01 17.53
CA GLY A 209 13.90 10.10 18.98
C GLY A 209 12.51 10.22 19.61
N VAL A 210 11.45 10.24 18.83
CA VAL A 210 10.08 10.20 19.35
C VAL A 210 9.86 8.87 20.09
N VAL A 211 9.25 8.96 21.27
CA VAL A 211 8.82 7.81 22.06
C VAL A 211 7.29 7.76 22.04
N ILE A 212 6.74 6.60 21.75
CA ILE A 212 5.30 6.33 21.85
C ILE A 212 5.06 5.17 22.80
N GLU A 213 3.95 5.22 23.54
CA GLU A 213 3.56 4.19 24.50
C GLU A 213 2.51 3.23 23.93
N THR A 214 1.76 3.67 22.92
CA THR A 214 0.73 2.87 22.24
C THR A 214 0.89 2.96 20.73
N LYS A 215 0.45 1.93 20.01
CA LYS A 215 0.62 1.83 18.55
C LYS A 215 -0.15 2.93 17.79
N ASP A 216 -1.34 3.31 18.29
CA ASP A 216 -2.19 4.35 17.69
C ASP A 216 -1.56 5.75 17.76
N GLU A 217 -0.65 5.99 18.70
CA GLU A 217 0.05 7.26 18.79
C GLU A 217 0.86 7.61 17.53
N ALA A 218 1.28 6.60 16.76
CA ALA A 218 1.93 6.82 15.47
C ALA A 218 1.06 7.64 14.50
N LEU A 219 -0.27 7.53 14.60
CA LEU A 219 -1.21 8.28 13.75
C LEU A 219 -1.21 9.79 14.03
N LYS A 220 -0.83 10.22 15.24
CA LYS A 220 -0.72 11.64 15.65
C LYS A 220 0.35 12.40 14.85
N TYR A 221 1.24 11.69 14.17
CA TYR A 221 2.30 12.30 13.35
C TYR A 221 1.90 12.50 11.89
N PHE A 222 0.69 12.09 11.49
CA PHE A 222 0.14 12.29 10.15
C PHE A 222 0.95 11.65 9.01
N ARG A 223 1.82 10.71 9.33
CA ARG A 223 2.64 9.96 8.37
C ARG A 223 1.93 8.72 7.84
N HIS A 224 0.64 8.83 7.57
CA HIS A 224 -0.13 7.68 7.08
C HIS A 224 -1.06 8.06 5.93
N LEU A 225 -1.43 7.04 5.17
CA LEU A 225 -2.54 6.99 4.24
C LEU A 225 -3.54 5.97 4.74
N THR A 226 -4.81 6.17 4.46
CA THR A 226 -5.82 5.15 4.68
C THR A 226 -6.10 4.36 3.39
N ALA A 227 -6.64 3.15 3.51
CA ALA A 227 -7.13 2.40 2.36
C ALA A 227 -8.20 3.20 1.59
N SER A 228 -9.02 3.97 2.32
CA SER A 228 -10.02 4.87 1.74
C SER A 228 -9.40 6.02 0.94
N ASP A 229 -8.30 6.62 1.42
CA ASP A 229 -7.59 7.68 0.67
C ASP A 229 -7.12 7.17 -0.69
N VAL A 230 -6.53 5.96 -0.72
CA VAL A 230 -6.01 5.36 -1.96
C VAL A 230 -7.14 5.01 -2.92
N ARG A 231 -8.24 4.45 -2.40
CA ARG A 231 -9.44 4.14 -3.21
C ARG A 231 -10.08 5.41 -3.77
N LEU A 232 -10.25 6.43 -2.93
CA LEU A 232 -10.84 7.72 -3.34
C LEU A 232 -10.00 8.41 -4.43
N LEU A 233 -8.68 8.44 -4.26
CA LEU A 233 -7.75 8.99 -5.25
C LEU A 233 -7.89 8.26 -6.59
N THR A 234 -7.91 6.92 -6.55
CA THR A 234 -8.09 6.08 -7.75
C THR A 234 -9.40 6.40 -8.44
N LEU A 235 -10.49 6.48 -7.68
CA LEU A 235 -11.81 6.81 -8.18
C LEU A 235 -11.86 8.19 -8.83
N GLN A 236 -11.34 9.21 -8.16
CA GLN A 236 -11.29 10.58 -8.69
C GLN A 236 -10.56 10.64 -10.03
N ARG A 237 -9.47 9.87 -10.17
CA ARG A 237 -8.73 9.82 -11.43
C ARG A 237 -9.49 9.11 -12.55
N ILE A 238 -10.19 8.03 -12.23
CA ILE A 238 -11.04 7.33 -13.20
C ILE A 238 -12.14 8.27 -13.69
N ILE A 239 -12.85 8.93 -12.78
CA ILE A 239 -13.93 9.85 -13.11
C ILE A 239 -13.42 11.04 -13.93
N ASN A 240 -12.34 11.68 -13.48
CA ASN A 240 -11.81 12.89 -14.13
C ASN A 240 -11.21 12.65 -15.52
N ARG A 241 -10.85 11.42 -15.86
CA ARG A 241 -10.31 11.09 -17.19
C ARG A 241 -11.34 10.52 -18.15
N ASN A 242 -12.52 10.20 -17.67
CA ASN A 242 -13.61 9.75 -18.52
C ASN A 242 -14.31 10.94 -19.19
N PRO A 243 -14.85 10.75 -20.42
CA PRO A 243 -15.68 11.75 -21.08
C PRO A 243 -16.85 12.25 -20.23
N ILE A 244 -17.31 11.44 -19.25
CA ILE A 244 -18.31 11.85 -18.24
C ILE A 244 -17.84 13.08 -17.44
N ALA A 245 -16.55 13.18 -17.17
CA ALA A 245 -15.99 14.29 -16.40
C ALA A 245 -15.63 15.51 -17.23
N GLN A 246 -15.62 15.40 -18.56
CA GLN A 246 -15.29 16.51 -19.45
C GLN A 246 -16.46 17.45 -19.77
N GLY A 247 -17.61 17.18 -19.22
CA GLY A 247 -18.80 18.02 -19.28
C GLY A 247 -20.01 17.19 -18.88
N VAL A 248 -20.85 17.76 -18.03
CA VAL A 248 -22.20 17.22 -17.85
C VAL A 248 -22.79 17.11 -19.24
N PRO A 249 -23.24 15.91 -19.69
CA PRO A 249 -23.86 15.80 -21.00
C PRO A 249 -24.89 16.89 -21.17
N ILE A 250 -24.90 17.53 -22.32
CA ILE A 250 -25.81 18.67 -22.60
C ILE A 250 -27.25 18.34 -22.27
N SER A 251 -27.64 17.04 -22.35
CA SER A 251 -28.94 16.53 -21.93
C SER A 251 -29.26 16.70 -20.43
N PHE A 252 -28.26 16.83 -19.54
CA PHE A 252 -28.46 17.09 -18.12
C PHE A 252 -28.40 18.59 -17.76
N MET A 253 -27.95 19.45 -18.67
CA MET A 253 -27.89 20.90 -18.46
C MET A 253 -29.26 21.52 -18.12
N PRO A 254 -30.39 21.09 -18.73
CA PRO A 254 -31.71 21.58 -18.34
C PRO A 254 -32.07 21.24 -16.89
N ILE A 255 -31.66 20.06 -16.40
CA ILE A 255 -31.91 19.66 -15.03
C ILE A 255 -31.08 20.51 -14.07
N LEU A 256 -29.80 20.72 -14.36
CA LEU A 256 -28.92 21.56 -13.57
C LEU A 256 -29.35 23.03 -13.59
N ASN A 257 -29.79 23.55 -14.76
CA ASN A 257 -30.25 24.93 -14.88
C ASN A 257 -31.58 25.19 -14.16
N ASN A 258 -32.40 24.15 -13.96
CA ASN A 258 -33.65 24.24 -13.23
C ASN A 258 -33.52 23.89 -11.75
N CYS A 259 -32.35 23.48 -11.28
CA CYS A 259 -32.07 23.19 -9.87
C CYS A 259 -31.59 24.47 -9.20
N PRO A 260 -32.26 24.99 -8.15
CA PRO A 260 -31.77 26.12 -7.39
C PRO A 260 -30.34 25.83 -6.87
N PRO A 261 -29.45 26.84 -6.79
CA PRO A 261 -28.06 26.66 -6.35
C PRO A 261 -27.94 26.00 -4.97
N GLU A 262 -28.87 26.21 -4.09
CA GLU A 262 -28.94 25.61 -2.75
C GLU A 262 -29.17 24.08 -2.86
N GLN A 263 -30.13 23.65 -3.68
CA GLN A 263 -30.43 22.23 -3.90
C GLN A 263 -29.29 21.51 -4.66
N PHE A 264 -28.58 22.23 -5.51
CA PHE A 264 -27.45 21.64 -6.24
C PHE A 264 -26.26 21.35 -5.29
N ASN A 265 -25.99 22.24 -4.34
CA ASN A 265 -24.96 21.99 -3.33
C ASN A 265 -25.34 20.84 -2.41
N ASP A 266 -26.59 20.73 -2.00
CA ASP A 266 -27.10 19.63 -1.17
C ASP A 266 -27.01 18.29 -1.93
N PHE A 267 -27.36 18.28 -3.21
CA PHE A 267 -27.24 17.11 -4.06
C PHE A 267 -25.79 16.65 -4.22
N ILE A 268 -24.85 17.57 -4.48
CA ILE A 268 -23.42 17.26 -4.55
C ILE A 268 -22.92 16.74 -3.20
N GLN A 269 -23.31 17.38 -2.10
CA GLN A 269 -22.92 16.96 -0.76
C GLN A 269 -23.48 15.58 -0.41
N GLU A 270 -24.71 15.29 -0.80
CA GLU A 270 -25.32 13.97 -0.61
C GLU A 270 -24.64 12.90 -1.47
N CYS A 271 -24.32 13.18 -2.74
CA CYS A 271 -23.54 12.30 -3.59
C CYS A 271 -22.16 12.04 -3.00
N GLN A 272 -21.45 13.06 -2.53
CA GLN A 272 -20.15 12.91 -1.88
C GLN A 272 -20.26 12.09 -0.59
N THR A 273 -21.29 12.31 0.21
CA THR A 273 -21.53 11.58 1.46
C THR A 273 -21.88 10.11 1.18
N SER A 274 -22.72 9.86 0.19
CA SER A 274 -23.09 8.50 -0.24
C SER A 274 -21.88 7.73 -0.81
N LEU A 275 -21.07 8.41 -1.61
CA LEU A 275 -19.81 7.88 -2.14
C LEU A 275 -18.83 7.55 -1.00
N SER A 276 -18.68 8.46 -0.05
CA SER A 276 -17.83 8.27 1.12
C SER A 276 -18.30 7.08 1.96
N ARG A 277 -19.61 6.97 2.22
CA ARG A 277 -20.19 5.82 2.95
C ARG A 277 -19.94 4.49 2.23
N ALA A 278 -20.10 4.46 0.90
CA ALA A 278 -19.83 3.25 0.11
C ALA A 278 -18.36 2.86 0.16
N LEU A 279 -17.44 3.83 0.14
CA LEU A 279 -16.00 3.57 0.26
C LEU A 279 -15.58 3.10 1.65
N PHE A 280 -16.25 3.56 2.70
CA PHE A 280 -15.99 3.15 4.08
C PHE A 280 -16.61 1.81 4.44
N ASN A 281 -17.67 1.39 3.74
CA ASN A 281 -18.32 0.11 3.99
C ASN A 281 -17.65 -1.01 3.18
N LYS A 282 -16.86 -1.84 3.85
CA LYS A 282 -16.13 -2.96 3.24
C LYS A 282 -17.04 -3.91 2.46
N ASN A 283 -18.26 -4.15 2.96
CA ASN A 283 -19.22 -5.07 2.35
C ASN A 283 -19.91 -4.47 1.13
N SER A 284 -19.84 -3.17 0.92
CA SER A 284 -20.46 -2.48 -0.21
C SER A 284 -19.46 -2.05 -1.29
N SER A 285 -18.18 -2.36 -1.12
CA SER A 285 -17.15 -1.97 -2.10
C SER A 285 -17.40 -2.57 -3.49
N GLU A 286 -17.83 -3.83 -3.56
CA GLU A 286 -18.19 -4.49 -4.82
C GLU A 286 -19.44 -3.86 -5.44
N SER A 287 -20.47 -3.58 -4.65
CA SER A 287 -21.68 -2.90 -5.08
C SER A 287 -21.40 -1.47 -5.56
N PHE A 288 -20.45 -0.79 -4.93
CA PHE A 288 -20.03 0.54 -5.33
C PHE A 288 -19.30 0.53 -6.68
N TRP A 289 -18.38 -0.40 -6.90
CA TRP A 289 -17.71 -0.55 -8.19
C TRP A 289 -18.70 -0.96 -9.29
N ALA A 290 -19.66 -1.82 -9.01
CA ALA A 290 -20.72 -2.19 -9.93
C ALA A 290 -21.62 -0.98 -10.30
N LEU A 291 -21.93 -0.12 -9.32
CA LEU A 291 -22.66 1.12 -9.57
C LEU A 291 -21.87 2.06 -10.48
N LEU A 292 -20.56 2.22 -10.24
CA LEU A 292 -19.68 3.02 -11.08
C LEU A 292 -19.60 2.51 -12.51
N GLU A 293 -19.49 1.20 -12.68
CA GLU A 293 -19.49 0.56 -13.99
C GLU A 293 -20.81 0.77 -14.73
N ASN A 294 -21.93 0.66 -14.02
CA ASN A 294 -23.25 0.94 -14.59
C ASN A 294 -23.39 2.40 -15.01
N VAL A 295 -22.95 3.35 -14.17
CA VAL A 295 -22.98 4.78 -14.52
C VAL A 295 -22.08 5.06 -15.71
N TYR A 296 -20.90 4.43 -15.77
CA TYR A 296 -19.99 4.56 -16.91
C TYR A 296 -20.60 4.02 -18.21
N ASN A 297 -21.19 2.83 -18.16
CA ASN A 297 -21.83 2.20 -19.32
C ASN A 297 -23.04 2.99 -19.80
N LEU A 298 -23.86 3.51 -18.88
CA LEU A 298 -25.00 4.39 -19.23
C LEU A 298 -24.53 5.66 -19.95
N SER A 299 -23.42 6.25 -19.50
CA SER A 299 -22.90 7.45 -20.14
C SER A 299 -22.32 7.20 -21.52
N LEU A 300 -21.71 6.02 -21.75
CA LEU A 300 -21.25 5.61 -23.09
C LEU A 300 -22.43 5.39 -24.06
N ILE A 301 -23.53 4.82 -23.60
CA ILE A 301 -24.75 4.64 -24.41
C ILE A 301 -25.31 6.00 -24.84
N HIS A 302 -25.36 6.97 -23.94
CA HIS A 302 -25.84 8.31 -24.24
C HIS A 302 -24.90 9.14 -25.16
N ILE A 303 -23.60 8.81 -25.19
CA ILE A 303 -22.64 9.44 -26.09
C ILE A 303 -22.71 8.81 -27.49
N SER A 304 -23.02 7.53 -27.61
CA SER A 304 -23.05 6.79 -28.87
C SER A 304 -24.37 6.89 -29.64
N GLU A 305 -25.46 7.33 -29.01
CA GLU A 305 -26.71 7.63 -29.69
C GLU A 305 -26.82 9.15 -30.00
N PRO A 306 -26.45 9.61 -31.19
CA PRO A 306 -26.83 10.96 -31.60
C PRO A 306 -28.37 10.98 -31.68
N THR A 307 -28.97 11.80 -30.84
CA THR A 307 -30.41 12.07 -30.88
C THR A 307 -30.81 12.42 -32.32
N ARG A 308 -31.31 11.44 -33.03
CA ARG A 308 -32.18 11.68 -34.18
C ARG A 308 -33.49 12.24 -33.66
N HIS A 309 -33.52 13.50 -33.34
CA HIS A 309 -34.77 14.24 -33.39
C HIS A 309 -34.91 14.70 -34.85
N SER A 310 -35.60 13.88 -35.61
CA SER A 310 -36.28 14.26 -36.85
C SER A 310 -37.13 15.49 -36.59
N LEU A 311 -36.98 16.40 -37.47
CA LEU A 311 -37.85 17.52 -37.84
C LEU A 311 -39.32 17.16 -37.81
#